data_26f8451748faf9f4a0db89efa807c8fb
#
_entry.id   26f8451748faf9f4a0db89efa807c8fb
#
_cell.length_a   1.000
_cell.length_b   1.000
_cell.length_c   1.000
_cell.angle_alpha   90.00
_cell.angle_beta   90.00
_cell.angle_gamma   90.00
#
_symmetry.space_group_name_H-M   'P 1'
#
loop_
_entity.id
_entity.type
_entity.pdbx_description
1 polymer ?
#
loop_
_entity_poly.entity_id
_entity_poly.type
_entity_poly.pdbx_seq_one_letter_code
_entity_poly.pdbx_strand_id
1 'polypeptide(L)'
;VVDLHLDPEVLSGLQEVMEGEYPKLLDTFLDDSQKRVEALRKARDDAKALGRIAHSFKGSSGNLGAVRLAQLCQRLEVESVGPVVGDLGELVDQIDREFALVKPLYESERQRFQM
;
A
#
# COMPACT_ATOMS: atom_id res chain seq x y z
N VAL A 1 10.69 18.12 -8.28
CA VAL A 1 9.58 17.23 -7.91
C VAL A 1 10.10 16.21 -6.91
N VAL A 2 9.53 16.22 -5.74
CA VAL A 2 9.88 15.25 -4.71
C VAL A 2 9.01 14.00 -4.91
N ASP A 3 9.66 12.86 -5.08
CA ASP A 3 8.97 11.59 -5.21
C ASP A 3 8.58 11.11 -3.80
N LEU A 4 7.38 11.43 -3.39
CA LEU A 4 6.92 11.14 -2.03
C LEU A 4 6.42 9.70 -1.93
N HIS A 5 7.05 8.94 -1.05
CA HIS A 5 6.55 7.61 -0.69
C HIS A 5 5.42 7.72 0.33
N LEU A 6 5.55 8.65 1.27
CA LEU A 6 4.53 8.95 2.27
C LEU A 6 4.16 10.42 2.21
N ASP A 7 2.87 10.71 2.43
CA ASP A 7 2.38 12.08 2.55
C ASP A 7 2.29 12.44 4.03
N PRO A 8 3.18 13.30 4.54
CA PRO A 8 3.18 13.65 5.95
C PRO A 8 1.92 14.41 6.39
N GLU A 9 1.26 15.12 5.48
CA GLU A 9 0.01 15.82 5.81
C GLU A 9 -1.12 14.85 6.09
N VAL A 10 -1.18 13.74 5.33
CA VAL A 10 -2.17 12.69 5.58
C VAL A 10 -1.95 12.06 6.95
N LEU A 11 -0.69 11.76 7.28
CA LEU A 11 -0.37 11.16 8.58
C LEU A 11 -0.68 12.11 9.73
N SER A 12 -0.37 13.40 9.59
CA SER A 12 -0.70 14.39 10.61
C SER A 12 -2.19 14.51 10.82
N GLY A 13 -2.98 14.52 9.73
CA GLY A 13 -4.42 14.56 9.80
C GLY A 13 -5.01 13.35 10.50
N LEU A 14 -4.48 12.16 10.19
CA LEU A 14 -4.91 10.93 10.83
C LEU A 14 -4.60 10.93 12.32
N GLN A 15 -3.42 11.41 12.69
CA GLN A 15 -3.01 11.52 14.09
C GLN A 15 -3.98 12.41 14.87
N GLU A 16 -4.36 13.55 14.31
CA GLU A 16 -5.31 14.47 14.96
C GLU A 16 -6.68 13.83 15.16
N VAL A 17 -7.19 13.14 14.13
CA VAL A 17 -8.53 12.55 14.16
C VAL A 17 -8.57 11.30 15.03
N MET A 18 -7.56 10.44 14.92
CA MET A 18 -7.54 9.13 15.57
C MET A 18 -7.01 9.17 17.00
N GLU A 19 -6.23 10.18 17.33
CA GLU A 19 -5.66 10.34 18.67
C GLU A 19 -4.98 9.05 19.17
N GLY A 20 -5.45 8.49 20.29
CA GLY A 20 -4.89 7.27 20.89
C GLY A 20 -5.02 6.01 20.04
N GLU A 21 -5.91 6.03 19.05
CA GLU A 21 -6.09 4.89 18.14
C GLU A 21 -5.14 4.93 16.93
N TYR A 22 -4.40 6.01 16.75
CA TYR A 22 -3.49 6.16 15.62
C TYR A 22 -2.44 5.05 15.54
N PRO A 23 -1.75 4.66 16.64
CA PRO A 23 -0.79 3.57 16.56
C PRO A 23 -1.41 2.24 16.11
N LYS A 24 -2.62 1.95 16.56
CA LYS A 24 -3.34 0.74 16.18
C LYS A 24 -3.71 0.77 14.70
N LEU A 25 -4.07 1.94 14.17
CA LEU A 25 -4.34 2.10 12.74
C LEU A 25 -3.11 1.76 11.91
N LEU A 26 -1.93 2.22 12.33
CA LEU A 26 -0.67 1.93 11.65
C LEU A 26 -0.38 0.43 11.67
N ASP A 27 -0.55 -0.23 12.83
CA ASP A 27 -0.33 -1.67 12.97
C ASP A 27 -1.27 -2.46 12.05
N THR A 28 -2.55 -2.08 12.01
CA THR A 28 -3.54 -2.74 11.17
C THR A 28 -3.17 -2.59 9.69
N PHE A 29 -2.77 -1.39 9.27
CA PHE A 29 -2.35 -1.16 7.90
C PHE A 29 -1.17 -2.04 7.51
N LEU A 30 -0.16 -2.13 8.39
CA LEU A 30 1.03 -2.94 8.11
C LEU A 30 0.68 -4.42 7.98
N ASP A 31 -0.13 -4.95 8.90
CA ASP A 31 -0.53 -6.35 8.87
C ASP A 31 -1.35 -6.68 7.63
N ASP A 32 -2.35 -5.86 7.32
CA ASP A 32 -3.21 -6.07 6.15
C ASP A 32 -2.41 -5.94 4.85
N SER A 33 -1.50 -4.98 4.80
CA SER A 33 -0.66 -4.77 3.62
C SER A 33 0.26 -5.95 3.37
N GLN A 34 0.84 -6.52 4.43
CA GLN A 34 1.69 -7.71 4.32
C GLN A 34 0.90 -8.86 3.69
N LYS A 35 -0.32 -9.07 4.16
CA LYS A 35 -1.19 -10.12 3.62
C LYS A 35 -1.55 -9.86 2.16
N ARG A 36 -1.79 -8.61 1.79
CA ARG A 36 -2.10 -8.24 0.41
C ARG A 36 -0.92 -8.46 -0.53
N VAL A 37 0.29 -8.12 -0.09
CA VAL A 37 1.50 -8.37 -0.89
C VAL A 37 1.67 -9.88 -1.13
N GLU A 38 1.46 -10.70 -0.10
CA GLU A 38 1.53 -12.15 -0.23
C GLU A 38 0.44 -12.69 -1.17
N ALA A 39 -0.77 -12.14 -1.08
CA ALA A 39 -1.87 -12.53 -1.95
C ALA A 39 -1.59 -12.17 -3.42
N LEU A 40 -0.97 -11.01 -3.67
CA LEU A 40 -0.56 -10.62 -5.02
C LEU A 40 0.46 -11.59 -5.59
N ARG A 41 1.44 -12.01 -4.79
CA ARG A 41 2.45 -12.97 -5.24
C ARG A 41 1.81 -14.30 -5.63
N LYS A 42 0.86 -14.77 -4.83
CA LYS A 42 0.16 -16.05 -5.08
C LYS A 42 -0.76 -15.97 -6.29
N ALA A 43 -1.29 -14.79 -6.56
CA ALA A 43 -2.22 -14.57 -7.68
C ALA A 43 -1.51 -14.09 -8.95
N ARG A 44 -0.19 -14.23 -9.03
CA ARG A 44 0.64 -13.65 -10.09
C ARG A 44 0.13 -13.96 -11.50
N ASP A 45 -0.41 -15.14 -11.70
CA ASP A 45 -0.90 -15.58 -13.01
C ASP A 45 -2.42 -15.43 -13.17
N ASP A 46 -3.08 -14.75 -12.24
CA ASP A 46 -4.53 -14.57 -12.24
C ASP A 46 -4.85 -13.07 -12.28
N ALA A 47 -5.00 -12.53 -13.50
CA ALA A 47 -5.23 -11.09 -13.71
C ALA A 47 -6.46 -10.58 -12.94
N LYS A 48 -7.53 -11.38 -12.93
CA LYS A 48 -8.77 -10.99 -12.26
C LYS A 48 -8.59 -10.85 -10.75
N ALA A 49 -7.88 -11.80 -10.14
CA ALA A 49 -7.58 -11.75 -8.71
C ALA A 49 -6.64 -10.59 -8.41
N LEU A 50 -5.62 -10.37 -9.25
CA LEU A 50 -4.69 -9.24 -9.09
C LEU A 50 -5.44 -7.92 -9.08
N GLY A 51 -6.39 -7.75 -10.00
CA GLY A 51 -7.19 -6.52 -10.07
C GLY A 51 -8.00 -6.26 -8.81
N ARG A 52 -8.62 -7.30 -8.25
CA ARG A 52 -9.40 -7.18 -7.01
C ARG A 52 -8.53 -6.81 -5.82
N ILE A 53 -7.40 -7.48 -5.68
CA ILE A 53 -6.47 -7.21 -4.57
C ILE A 53 -5.91 -5.80 -4.70
N ALA A 54 -5.51 -5.41 -5.90
CA ALA A 54 -4.95 -4.08 -6.16
C ALA A 54 -5.96 -2.98 -5.84
N HIS A 55 -7.24 -3.19 -6.18
CA HIS A 55 -8.29 -2.21 -5.88
C HIS A 55 -8.39 -1.95 -4.37
N SER A 56 -8.46 -3.01 -3.57
CA SER A 56 -8.53 -2.91 -2.11
C SER A 56 -7.26 -2.28 -1.53
N PHE A 57 -6.09 -2.70 -2.03
CA PHE A 57 -4.80 -2.20 -1.55
C PHE A 57 -4.61 -0.72 -1.91
N LYS A 58 -5.07 -0.30 -3.08
CA LYS A 58 -5.05 1.11 -3.49
C LYS A 58 -5.80 1.97 -2.48
N GLY A 59 -7.00 1.55 -2.10
CA GLY A 59 -7.81 2.28 -1.14
C GLY A 59 -7.13 2.45 0.20
N SER A 60 -6.63 1.37 0.78
CA SER A 60 -5.97 1.43 2.09
C SER A 60 -4.67 2.23 2.04
N SER A 61 -3.88 2.05 0.97
CA SER A 61 -2.62 2.79 0.79
C SER A 61 -2.85 4.29 0.70
N GLY A 62 -3.85 4.70 -0.09
CA GLY A 62 -4.21 6.10 -0.23
C GLY A 62 -4.66 6.70 1.09
N ASN A 63 -5.47 5.98 1.84
CA ASN A 63 -5.97 6.45 3.14
C ASN A 63 -4.84 6.65 4.16
N LEU A 64 -3.78 5.88 4.05
CA LEU A 64 -2.63 5.97 4.95
C LEU A 64 -1.50 6.84 4.39
N GLY A 65 -1.73 7.50 3.27
CA GLY A 65 -0.73 8.41 2.70
C GLY A 65 0.43 7.73 2.00
N ALA A 66 0.32 6.43 1.69
CA ALA A 66 1.34 5.71 0.92
C ALA A 66 1.13 6.00 -0.57
N VAL A 67 1.56 7.18 -1.02
CA VAL A 67 1.23 7.75 -2.31
C VAL A 67 1.71 6.88 -3.48
N ARG A 68 2.98 6.51 -3.46
CA ARG A 68 3.56 5.73 -4.55
C ARG A 68 2.99 4.32 -4.58
N LEU A 69 2.79 3.71 -3.41
CA LEU A 69 2.19 2.38 -3.32
C LEU A 69 0.77 2.40 -3.91
N ALA A 70 -0.02 3.42 -3.58
CA ALA A 70 -1.36 3.59 -4.13
C ALA A 70 -1.33 3.74 -5.66
N GLN A 71 -0.37 4.49 -6.19
CA GLN A 71 -0.22 4.68 -7.63
C GLN A 71 0.11 3.37 -8.34
N LEU A 72 1.01 2.57 -7.77
CA LEU A 72 1.37 1.27 -8.32
C LEU A 72 0.18 0.31 -8.32
N CYS A 73 -0.60 0.31 -7.23
CA CYS A 73 -1.80 -0.49 -7.16
C CYS A 73 -2.84 -0.04 -8.19
N GLN A 74 -2.97 1.26 -8.42
CA GLN A 74 -3.85 1.81 -9.45
C GLN A 74 -3.44 1.30 -10.83
N ARG A 75 -2.15 1.30 -11.13
CA ARG A 75 -1.65 0.79 -12.41
C ARG A 75 -1.97 -0.70 -12.58
N LEU A 76 -1.76 -1.49 -11.53
CA LEU A 76 -2.06 -2.92 -11.59
C LEU A 76 -3.55 -3.17 -11.80
N GLU A 77 -4.39 -2.41 -11.12
CA GLU A 77 -5.84 -2.51 -11.28
C GLU A 77 -6.26 -2.23 -12.71
N VAL A 78 -5.76 -1.14 -13.30
CA VAL A 78 -6.11 -0.73 -14.66
C VAL A 78 -5.59 -1.75 -15.68
N GLU A 79 -4.34 -2.18 -15.53
CA GLU A 79 -3.70 -3.08 -16.51
C GLU A 79 -4.20 -4.52 -16.40
N SER A 80 -4.85 -4.87 -15.30
CA SER A 80 -5.43 -6.21 -15.13
C SER A 80 -6.77 -6.38 -15.87
N VAL A 81 -7.38 -5.29 -16.34
CA VAL A 81 -8.66 -5.29 -17.04
C VAL A 81 -8.44 -5.26 -18.55
N GLY A 82 -9.11 -6.16 -19.27
CA GLY A 82 -9.00 -6.22 -20.72
C GLY A 82 -7.77 -6.98 -21.20
N PRO A 83 -7.32 -6.77 -22.45
CA PRO A 83 -6.14 -7.47 -22.98
C PRO A 83 -4.92 -7.06 -22.18
N VAL A 84 -4.23 -8.05 -21.60
CA VAL A 84 -2.99 -7.79 -20.87
C VAL A 84 -1.88 -7.52 -21.88
N VAL A 85 -1.40 -6.30 -21.89
CA VAL A 85 -0.35 -5.86 -22.84
C VAL A 85 1.01 -5.79 -22.16
N GLY A 86 1.06 -5.87 -20.84
CA GLY A 86 2.30 -5.78 -20.09
C GLY A 86 2.52 -6.96 -19.17
N ASP A 87 3.61 -6.89 -18.44
CA ASP A 87 3.95 -7.90 -17.43
C ASP A 87 3.36 -7.50 -16.08
N LEU A 88 2.22 -8.10 -15.74
CA LEU A 88 1.58 -7.84 -14.45
C LEU A 88 2.46 -8.27 -13.28
N GLY A 89 3.27 -9.31 -13.48
CA GLY A 89 4.23 -9.76 -12.48
C GLY A 89 5.25 -8.69 -12.14
N GLU A 90 5.68 -7.90 -13.12
CA GLU A 90 6.59 -6.78 -12.87
C GLU A 90 5.95 -5.73 -11.95
N LEU A 91 4.66 -5.45 -12.14
CA LEU A 91 3.94 -4.53 -11.26
C LEU A 91 3.80 -5.10 -9.85
N VAL A 92 3.57 -6.40 -9.73
CA VAL A 92 3.54 -7.07 -8.42
C VAL A 92 4.89 -6.91 -7.72
N ASP A 93 5.99 -7.10 -8.45
CA ASP A 93 7.34 -6.92 -7.90
C ASP A 93 7.60 -5.48 -7.46
N GLN A 94 7.13 -4.50 -8.24
CA GLN A 94 7.27 -3.09 -7.89
C GLN A 94 6.48 -2.74 -6.63
N ILE A 95 5.26 -3.28 -6.49
CA ILE A 95 4.44 -3.10 -5.29
C ILE A 95 5.14 -3.71 -4.07
N ASP A 96 5.69 -4.91 -4.23
CA ASP A 96 6.43 -5.57 -3.15
C ASP A 96 7.62 -4.73 -2.68
N ARG A 97 8.41 -4.22 -3.63
CA ARG A 97 9.57 -3.36 -3.32
C ARG A 97 9.14 -2.06 -2.65
N GLU A 98 8.06 -1.45 -3.13
CA GLU A 98 7.57 -0.20 -2.53
C GLU A 98 7.06 -0.44 -1.11
N PHE A 99 6.33 -1.52 -0.88
CA PHE A 99 5.88 -1.85 0.47
C PHE A 99 7.08 -2.11 1.40
N ALA A 100 8.10 -2.83 0.92
CA ALA A 100 9.33 -3.07 1.70
C ALA A 100 10.02 -1.76 2.07
N LEU A 101 9.89 -0.73 1.24
CA LEU A 101 10.46 0.58 1.47
C LEU A 101 9.65 1.38 2.51
N VAL A 102 8.31 1.38 2.41
CA VAL A 102 7.49 2.19 3.31
C VAL A 102 7.26 1.53 4.67
N LYS A 103 7.37 0.20 4.75
CA LYS A 103 7.15 -0.53 6.00
C LYS A 103 7.97 0.01 7.16
N PRO A 104 9.32 0.17 7.05
CA PRO A 104 10.10 0.72 8.14
C PRO A 104 9.74 2.18 8.46
N LEU A 105 9.24 2.93 7.48
CA LEU A 105 8.81 4.31 7.71
C LEU A 105 7.57 4.35 8.60
N TYR A 106 6.61 3.46 8.35
CA TYR A 106 5.44 3.34 9.22
C TYR A 106 5.81 2.78 10.59
N GLU A 107 6.75 1.85 10.65
CA GLU A 107 7.22 1.31 11.93
C GLU A 107 7.89 2.39 12.77
N SER A 108 8.68 3.28 12.15
CA SER A 108 9.26 4.43 12.83
C SER A 108 8.18 5.38 13.34
N GLU A 109 7.17 5.66 12.52
CA GLU A 109 6.05 6.50 12.92
C GLU A 109 5.31 5.87 14.11
N ARG A 110 5.10 4.55 14.06
CA ARG A 110 4.45 3.80 15.13
C ARG A 110 5.22 3.91 16.44
N GLN A 111 6.56 3.84 16.37
CA GLN A 111 7.42 3.90 17.57
C GLN A 111 7.34 5.24 18.28
N ARG A 112 7.04 6.33 17.57
CA ARG A 112 6.90 7.65 18.19
C ARG A 112 5.81 7.68 19.27
N PHE A 113 4.88 6.71 19.25
CA PHE A 113 3.76 6.64 20.18
C PHE A 113 3.90 5.53 21.22
N GLN A 114 5.06 4.87 21.25
CA GLN A 114 5.36 3.90 22.31
C GLN A 114 5.93 4.63 23.52
N MET A 115 5.36 4.31 24.63
CA MET A 115 5.79 4.89 25.91
C MET A 115 6.44 3.82 26.76
#